data_ac2f52b80d290b73356008e069cea438
#
_entry.id   ac2f52b80d290b73356008e069cea438
#
_cell.length_a   1.000
_cell.length_b   1.000
_cell.length_c   1.000
_cell.angle_alpha   90.00
_cell.angle_beta   90.00
_cell.angle_gamma   90.00
#
_symmetry.space_group_name_H-M   'P 1'
#
loop_
_entity.id
_entity.type
_entity.pdbx_description
1 polymer ?
#
loop_
_entity_poly.entity_id
_entity_poly.type
_entity_poly.pdbx_seq_one_letter_code
_entity_poly.pdbx_strand_id
1 'polypeptide(L)'
;MENHKSSEKRIRQTATKREHNRYYAKTTRNAVKKLRMVTDRAVAVELLPKVVAMLDKLAKKNIIHDNKAANLKSKLALHVNKL
;
A
#
# COMPACT_ATOMS: atom_id res chain seq x y z
N MET A 1 12.19 37.34 5.41
CA MET A 1 10.73 37.33 5.51
C MET A 1 10.04 36.65 4.36
N GLU A 2 10.66 36.57 3.21
CA GLU A 2 10.16 35.81 2.07
C GLU A 2 10.11 34.31 2.35
N ASN A 3 10.91 33.83 3.32
CA ASN A 3 11.01 32.44 3.68
C ASN A 3 9.75 31.88 4.35
N HIS A 4 8.91 32.74 4.93
CA HIS A 4 7.71 32.29 5.65
C HIS A 4 6.64 31.72 4.74
N LYS A 5 6.37 32.36 3.62
CA LYS A 5 5.36 31.86 2.65
C LYS A 5 5.78 30.53 2.04
N SER A 6 7.07 30.39 1.71
CA SER A 6 7.62 29.15 1.17
C SER A 6 7.57 28.02 2.20
N SER A 7 7.88 28.33 3.47
CA SER A 7 7.81 27.38 4.57
C SER A 7 6.37 26.90 4.82
N GLU A 8 5.41 27.83 4.85
CA GLU A 8 4.00 27.48 5.02
C GLU A 8 3.48 26.60 3.90
N LYS A 9 3.82 26.91 2.66
CA LYS A 9 3.44 26.09 1.49
C LYS A 9 4.03 24.70 1.62
N ARG A 10 5.30 24.59 2.01
CA ARG A 10 6.00 23.33 2.20
C ARG A 10 5.36 22.48 3.30
N ILE A 11 4.99 23.11 4.42
CA ILE A 11 4.30 22.44 5.52
C ILE A 11 2.95 21.90 5.06
N ARG A 12 2.17 22.70 4.33
CA ARG A 12 0.89 22.25 3.79
C ARG A 12 1.04 21.08 2.82
N GLN A 13 2.03 21.15 1.92
CA GLN A 13 2.31 20.05 0.98
C GLN A 13 2.71 18.77 1.72
N THR A 14 3.55 18.90 2.75
CA THR A 14 3.97 17.75 3.56
C THR A 14 2.79 17.13 4.29
N ALA A 15 1.92 17.96 4.88
CA ALA A 15 0.72 17.48 5.56
C ALA A 15 -0.22 16.74 4.60
N THR A 16 -0.45 17.30 3.42
CA THR A 16 -1.27 16.68 2.38
C THR A 16 -0.69 15.33 1.94
N LYS A 17 0.63 15.26 1.72
CA LYS A 17 1.31 14.02 1.36
C LYS A 17 1.17 12.97 2.46
N ARG A 18 1.30 13.36 3.73
CA ARG A 18 1.12 12.45 4.86
C ARG A 18 -0.28 11.86 4.92
N GLU A 19 -1.30 12.70 4.69
CA GLU A 19 -2.68 12.24 4.65
C GLU A 19 -2.92 11.25 3.52
N HIS A 20 -2.42 11.55 2.32
CA HIS A 20 -2.53 10.66 1.17
C HIS A 20 -1.79 9.34 1.42
N ASN A 21 -0.58 9.41 1.96
CA ASN A 21 0.22 8.24 2.26
C ASN A 21 -0.45 7.35 3.31
N ARG A 22 -1.01 7.96 4.34
CA ARG A 22 -1.76 7.26 5.39
C ARG A 22 -2.99 6.57 4.82
N TYR A 23 -3.72 7.26 3.95
CA TYR A 23 -4.89 6.73 3.27
C TYR A 23 -4.53 5.50 2.41
N TYR A 24 -3.51 5.64 1.57
CA TYR A 24 -3.06 4.55 0.70
C TYR A 24 -2.55 3.35 1.50
N ALA A 25 -1.79 3.61 2.56
CA ALA A 25 -1.28 2.54 3.43
C ALA A 25 -2.43 1.79 4.11
N LYS A 26 -3.42 2.52 4.62
CA LYS A 26 -4.60 1.94 5.26
C LYS A 26 -5.42 1.12 4.27
N THR A 27 -5.68 1.66 3.08
CA THR A 27 -6.44 0.99 2.03
C THR A 27 -5.76 -0.31 1.60
N THR A 28 -4.44 -0.27 1.40
CA THR A 28 -3.65 -1.45 1.03
C THR A 28 -3.65 -2.49 2.14
N ARG A 29 -3.50 -2.07 3.39
CA ARG A 29 -3.53 -2.97 4.55
C ARG A 29 -4.87 -3.69 4.65
N ASN A 30 -5.96 -2.97 4.44
CA ASN A 30 -7.30 -3.53 4.43
C ASN A 30 -7.48 -4.54 3.29
N ALA A 31 -6.94 -4.25 2.11
CA ALA A 31 -6.98 -5.14 0.96
C ALA A 31 -6.20 -6.43 1.23
N VAL A 32 -5.02 -6.33 1.83
CA VAL A 32 -4.22 -7.50 2.24
C VAL A 32 -4.98 -8.36 3.23
N LYS A 33 -5.58 -7.73 4.23
CA LYS A 33 -6.39 -8.43 5.24
C LYS A 33 -7.58 -9.14 4.61
N LYS A 34 -8.28 -8.47 3.71
CA LYS A 34 -9.43 -9.04 3.00
C LYS A 34 -9.02 -10.27 2.19
N LEU A 35 -7.89 -10.19 1.48
CA LEU A 35 -7.38 -11.32 0.70
C LEU A 35 -7.05 -12.52 1.60
N ARG A 36 -6.46 -12.28 2.76
CA ARG A 36 -6.14 -13.34 3.73
C ARG A 36 -7.37 -14.04 4.29
N MET A 37 -8.50 -13.34 4.34
CA MET A 37 -9.76 -13.88 4.86
C MET A 37 -10.58 -14.62 3.80
N VAL A 38 -10.24 -14.46 2.52
CA VAL A 38 -10.92 -15.16 1.43
C VAL A 38 -10.55 -16.64 1.47
N THR A 39 -11.58 -17.50 1.43
CA THR A 39 -11.41 -18.96 1.42
C THR A 39 -11.61 -19.57 0.03
N ASP A 40 -12.26 -18.85 -0.87
CA ASP A 40 -12.50 -19.26 -2.24
C ASP A 40 -11.29 -18.92 -3.12
N ARG A 41 -10.66 -19.96 -3.68
CA ARG A 41 -9.47 -19.80 -4.53
C ARG A 41 -9.73 -18.92 -5.76
N ALA A 42 -10.87 -19.06 -6.40
CA ALA A 42 -11.22 -18.28 -7.59
C ALA A 42 -11.26 -16.78 -7.27
N VAL A 43 -11.87 -16.41 -6.14
CA VAL A 43 -11.92 -15.04 -5.68
C VAL A 43 -10.53 -14.55 -5.29
N ALA A 44 -9.75 -15.35 -4.59
CA ALA A 44 -8.39 -15.01 -4.17
C ALA A 44 -7.47 -14.79 -5.36
N VAL A 45 -7.53 -15.62 -6.39
CA VAL A 45 -6.75 -15.50 -7.63
C VAL A 45 -7.09 -14.20 -8.35
N GLU A 46 -8.36 -13.80 -8.34
CA GLU A 46 -8.80 -12.54 -8.94
C GLU A 46 -8.33 -11.31 -8.16
N LEU A 47 -8.33 -11.40 -6.84
CA LEU A 47 -7.92 -10.29 -5.96
C LEU A 47 -6.40 -10.12 -5.87
N LEU A 48 -5.64 -11.20 -5.99
CA LEU A 48 -4.18 -11.19 -5.80
C LEU A 48 -3.47 -10.14 -6.67
N PRO A 49 -3.69 -10.05 -8.00
CA PRO A 49 -3.02 -9.04 -8.83
C PRO A 49 -3.33 -7.62 -8.38
N LYS A 50 -4.55 -7.37 -7.93
CA LYS A 50 -4.98 -6.05 -7.47
C LYS A 50 -4.23 -5.64 -6.20
N VAL A 51 -4.10 -6.56 -5.25
CA VAL A 51 -3.37 -6.32 -4.00
C VAL A 51 -1.88 -6.16 -4.27
N VAL A 52 -1.31 -6.97 -5.14
CA VAL A 52 0.10 -6.86 -5.55
C VAL A 52 0.38 -5.49 -6.16
N ALA A 53 -0.50 -5.01 -7.05
CA ALA A 53 -0.36 -3.70 -7.65
C ALA A 53 -0.39 -2.59 -6.60
N MET A 54 -1.24 -2.69 -5.58
CA MET A 54 -1.30 -1.74 -4.48
C MET A 54 -0.02 -1.72 -3.65
N LEU A 55 0.54 -2.90 -3.35
CA LEU A 55 1.81 -3.03 -2.62
C LEU A 55 2.97 -2.44 -3.42
N ASP A 56 3.05 -2.70 -4.72
CA ASP A 56 4.07 -2.14 -5.59
C ASP A 56 3.99 -0.60 -5.64
N LYS A 57 2.78 -0.07 -5.67
CA LYS A 57 2.55 1.37 -5.67
C LYS A 57 3.04 2.02 -4.36
N LEU A 58 2.79 1.38 -3.21
CA LEU A 58 3.30 1.85 -1.93
C LEU A 58 4.83 1.85 -1.89
N ALA A 59 5.45 0.80 -2.41
CA ALA A 59 6.90 0.70 -2.48
C ALA A 59 7.49 1.77 -3.40
N LYS A 60 6.87 1.99 -4.55
CA LYS A 60 7.28 3.03 -5.51
C LYS A 60 7.23 4.43 -4.89
N LYS A 61 6.25 4.68 -4.03
CA LYS A 61 6.11 5.96 -3.32
C LYS A 61 6.96 6.04 -2.05
N ASN A 62 7.74 5.02 -1.75
CA ASN A 62 8.56 4.92 -0.54
C ASN A 62 7.75 4.96 0.77
N ILE A 63 6.49 4.58 0.73
CA ILE A 63 5.64 4.46 1.92
C ILE A 63 6.04 3.21 2.69
N ILE A 64 6.38 2.14 1.98
CA ILE A 64 6.97 0.93 2.53
C ILE A 64 8.27 0.62 1.78
N HIS A 65 9.15 -0.15 2.41
CA HIS A 65 10.39 -0.57 1.78
C HIS A 65 10.12 -1.66 0.73
N ASP A 66 10.93 -1.70 -0.33
CA ASP A 66 10.82 -2.70 -1.41
C ASP A 66 10.86 -4.12 -0.88
N ASN A 67 11.70 -4.39 0.12
CA ASN A 67 11.81 -5.70 0.74
C ASN A 67 10.52 -6.12 1.43
N LYS A 68 9.86 -5.18 2.10
CA LYS A 68 8.58 -5.45 2.76
C LYS A 68 7.49 -5.78 1.72
N ALA A 69 7.44 -5.04 0.62
CA ALA A 69 6.51 -5.29 -0.46
C ALA A 69 6.76 -6.69 -1.06
N ALA A 70 8.01 -7.04 -1.33
CA ALA A 70 8.37 -8.35 -1.86
C ALA A 70 7.98 -9.48 -0.93
N ASN A 71 8.21 -9.32 0.38
CA ASN A 71 7.85 -10.31 1.39
C ASN A 71 6.33 -10.50 1.47
N LEU A 72 5.57 -9.41 1.48
CA LEU A 72 4.11 -9.48 1.51
C LEU A 72 3.54 -10.13 0.26
N LYS A 73 4.05 -9.79 -0.92
CA LYS A 73 3.64 -10.40 -2.19
C LYS A 73 3.89 -11.91 -2.18
N SER A 74 5.06 -12.31 -1.72
CA SER A 74 5.45 -13.71 -1.63
C SER A 74 4.51 -14.49 -0.69
N LYS A 75 4.25 -13.95 0.49
CA LYS A 75 3.36 -14.57 1.47
C LYS A 75 1.93 -14.70 0.96
N LEU A 76 1.44 -13.66 0.28
CA LEU A 76 0.08 -13.67 -0.29
C LEU A 76 -0.04 -14.69 -1.43
N ALA A 77 0.98 -14.78 -2.29
CA ALA A 77 1.01 -15.77 -3.36
C ALA A 77 0.98 -17.20 -2.81
N LEU A 78 1.76 -17.47 -1.76
CA LEU A 78 1.77 -18.76 -1.08
C LEU A 78 0.40 -19.07 -0.46
N HIS A 79 -0.20 -18.08 0.18
CA HIS A 79 -1.53 -18.24 0.79
C HIS A 79 -2.58 -18.60 -0.26
N VAL A 80 -2.60 -17.91 -1.41
CA VAL A 80 -3.54 -18.18 -2.49
C VAL A 80 -3.31 -19.58 -3.09
N ASN A 81 -2.04 -19.96 -3.26
CA ASN A 81 -1.70 -21.29 -3.81
C ASN A 81 -2.14 -22.43 -2.89
N LYS A 82 -2.25 -22.19 -1.60
CA LYS A 82 -2.71 -23.20 -0.64
C LYS A 82 -4.23 -23.35 -0.59
N LEU A 83 -4.95 -22.41 -1.14
CA LEU A 83 -6.41 -22.50 -1.22
C LEU A 83 -6.80 -23.48 -2.34
#